data_e76ec46e4a43b4f0d2f3af679a1f4834
#
_entry.id   e76ec46e4a43b4f0d2f3af679a1f4834
#
_cell.length_a   1.000
_cell.length_b   1.000
_cell.length_c   1.000
_cell.angle_alpha   90.00
_cell.angle_beta   90.00
_cell.angle_gamma   90.00
#
_symmetry.space_group_name_H-M   'P 1'
#
loop_
_entity.id
_entity.type
_entity.pdbx_description
1 polymer ?
#
loop_
_entity_poly.entity_id
_entity_poly.type
_entity_poly.pdbx_seq_one_letter_code
_entity_poly.pdbx_strand_id
1 'polypeptide(L)'
;GIVGIAAAPDFTEWGFSDADKALLATEGRLLEPTPYGDDPLVTTLAFWQSGQSLRLLGGEIAIDCPVRLLQGQEDRDVPWQRALRLAQRLRSYDVQTLLVKDGDHRLSRDGDIALLIGTLGSLLDTL
;
A
#
# COMPACT_ATOMS: atom_id res chain seq x y z
N GLY A 1 -4.00 14.25 -10.56
CA GLY A 1 -4.27 12.81 -10.47
C GLY A 1 -3.25 12.07 -9.63
N ILE A 2 -3.58 10.87 -9.22
CA ILE A 2 -2.70 9.99 -8.43
C ILE A 2 -2.63 8.62 -9.10
N VAL A 3 -1.42 8.06 -9.19
CA VAL A 3 -1.20 6.64 -9.52
C VAL A 3 -0.53 5.99 -8.31
N GLY A 4 -1.15 4.95 -7.76
CA GLY A 4 -0.62 4.16 -6.65
C GLY A 4 -0.28 2.74 -7.10
N ILE A 5 0.90 2.25 -6.71
CA ILE A 5 1.33 0.87 -6.95
C ILE A 5 1.48 0.21 -5.60
N ALA A 6 0.77 -0.90 -5.37
CA ALA A 6 0.80 -1.62 -4.09
C ALA A 6 0.63 -0.69 -2.88
N ALA A 7 -0.31 0.26 -2.97
CA ALA A 7 -0.55 1.24 -1.91
C ALA A 7 -0.93 0.53 -0.60
N ALA A 8 -0.27 0.93 0.49
CA ALA A 8 -0.38 0.28 1.79
C ALA A 8 -0.89 1.23 2.89
N PRO A 9 -2.07 1.88 2.71
CA PRO A 9 -2.62 2.72 3.77
C PRO A 9 -2.89 1.87 5.02
N ASP A 10 -2.68 2.46 6.19
CA ASP A 10 -2.91 1.82 7.49
C ASP A 10 -2.08 0.55 7.74
N PHE A 11 -0.90 0.42 7.10
CA PHE A 11 -0.07 -0.79 7.22
C PHE A 11 0.36 -1.08 8.67
N THR A 12 0.45 -0.08 9.52
CA THR A 12 0.74 -0.27 10.95
C THR A 12 -0.36 -1.03 11.69
N GLU A 13 -1.58 -1.03 11.16
CA GLU A 13 -2.69 -1.80 11.73
C GLU A 13 -2.70 -3.25 11.25
N TRP A 14 -2.69 -3.47 9.95
CA TRP A 14 -2.83 -4.81 9.37
C TRP A 14 -1.51 -5.52 9.05
N GLY A 15 -0.39 -4.78 8.97
CA GLY A 15 0.92 -5.32 8.62
C GLY A 15 1.70 -5.88 9.81
N PHE A 16 1.18 -5.78 11.04
CA PHE A 16 1.79 -6.28 12.26
C PHE A 16 0.84 -7.23 12.97
N SER A 17 1.35 -8.39 13.40
CA SER A 17 0.60 -9.33 14.22
C SER A 17 0.38 -8.79 15.64
N ASP A 18 -0.55 -9.40 16.39
CA ASP A 18 -0.74 -9.05 17.79
C ASP A 18 0.53 -9.30 18.62
N ALA A 19 1.30 -10.35 18.29
CA ALA A 19 2.59 -10.63 18.91
C ALA A 19 3.63 -9.53 18.61
N ASP A 20 3.70 -9.04 17.37
CA ASP A 20 4.59 -7.93 16.99
C ASP A 20 4.23 -6.64 17.74
N LYS A 21 2.94 -6.34 17.82
CA LYS A 21 2.43 -5.17 18.57
C LYS A 21 2.78 -5.27 20.06
N ALA A 22 2.69 -6.47 20.65
CA ALA A 22 3.09 -6.70 22.03
C ALA A 22 4.60 -6.52 22.23
N LEU A 23 5.44 -7.00 21.32
CA LEU A 23 6.89 -6.78 21.34
C LEU A 23 7.24 -5.30 21.21
N LEU A 24 6.60 -4.56 20.31
CA LEU A 24 6.76 -3.12 20.20
C LEU A 24 6.45 -2.41 21.52
N ALA A 25 5.37 -2.80 22.20
CA ALA A 25 4.97 -2.20 23.47
C ALA A 25 5.96 -2.51 24.60
N THR A 26 6.54 -3.72 24.65
CA THR A 26 7.43 -4.15 25.75
C THR A 26 8.90 -3.85 25.48
N GLU A 27 9.38 -4.05 24.24
CA GLU A 27 10.79 -3.89 23.87
C GLU A 27 11.10 -2.53 23.22
N GLY A 28 10.10 -1.79 22.80
CA GLY A 28 10.24 -0.49 22.12
C GLY A 28 10.67 -0.58 20.67
N ARG A 29 10.94 -1.77 20.16
CA ARG A 29 11.32 -2.03 18.76
C ARG A 29 11.05 -3.47 18.36
N LEU A 30 10.89 -3.67 17.05
CA LEU A 30 10.80 -4.96 16.40
C LEU A 30 11.93 -5.08 15.38
N LEU A 31 12.60 -6.22 15.34
CA LEU A 31 13.64 -6.54 14.36
C LEU A 31 13.13 -7.69 13.48
N GLU A 32 13.08 -7.46 12.16
CA GLU A 32 12.60 -8.45 11.21
C GLU A 32 13.65 -8.70 10.13
N PRO A 33 13.92 -9.97 9.78
CA PRO A 33 14.77 -10.26 8.64
C PRO A 33 14.12 -9.73 7.36
N THR A 34 14.95 -9.23 6.43
CA THR A 34 14.49 -8.73 5.14
C THR A 34 15.24 -9.44 4.01
N PRO A 35 14.57 -9.76 2.88
CA PRO A 35 15.23 -10.32 1.70
C PRO A 35 16.08 -9.29 0.94
N TYR A 36 16.05 -8.02 1.34
CA TYR A 36 16.69 -6.91 0.63
C TYR A 36 18.05 -6.51 1.20
N GLY A 37 18.57 -7.22 2.21
CA GLY A 37 19.88 -6.94 2.82
C GLY A 37 20.15 -7.84 4.02
N ASP A 38 21.37 -7.76 4.55
CA ASP A 38 21.82 -8.56 5.70
C ASP A 38 21.38 -7.95 7.04
N ASP A 39 21.18 -6.63 7.07
CA ASP A 39 20.71 -5.94 8.26
C ASP A 39 19.21 -6.11 8.44
N PRO A 40 18.72 -6.36 9.65
CA PRO A 40 17.29 -6.49 9.90
C PRO A 40 16.56 -5.16 9.69
N LEU A 41 15.31 -5.25 9.23
CA LEU A 41 14.40 -4.10 9.24
C LEU A 41 14.04 -3.77 10.68
N VAL A 42 14.21 -2.51 11.06
CA VAL A 42 13.91 -2.03 12.42
C VAL A 42 12.63 -1.22 12.40
N THR A 43 11.64 -1.65 13.15
CA THR A 43 10.43 -0.86 13.44
C THR A 43 10.48 -0.42 14.90
N THR A 44 10.45 0.88 15.14
CA THR A 44 10.38 1.42 16.50
C THR A 44 8.94 1.61 16.95
N LEU A 45 8.71 1.59 18.26
CA LEU A 45 7.40 1.91 18.84
C LEU A 45 6.92 3.31 18.42
N ALA A 46 7.81 4.29 18.39
CA ALA A 46 7.48 5.66 17.98
C ALA A 46 7.00 5.72 16.51
N PHE A 47 7.68 5.00 15.61
CA PHE A 47 7.26 4.89 14.21
C PHE A 47 5.88 4.25 14.08
N TRP A 48 5.66 3.12 14.76
CA TRP A 48 4.38 2.42 14.75
C TRP A 48 3.23 3.29 15.29
N GLN A 49 3.45 3.97 16.42
CA GLN A 49 2.46 4.88 17.02
C GLN A 49 2.13 6.07 16.09
N SER A 50 3.15 6.63 15.42
CA SER A 50 2.95 7.67 14.42
C SER A 50 2.06 7.20 13.28
N GLY A 51 2.34 6.00 12.74
CA GLY A 51 1.51 5.39 11.69
C GLY A 51 0.06 5.15 12.15
N GLN A 52 -0.13 4.69 13.39
CA GLN A 52 -1.46 4.49 13.97
C GLN A 52 -2.27 5.80 14.08
N SER A 53 -1.61 6.92 14.35
CA SER A 53 -2.26 8.23 14.40
C SER A 53 -2.66 8.78 13.03
N LEU A 54 -2.08 8.24 11.95
CA LEU A 54 -2.28 8.68 10.56
C LEU A 54 -3.19 7.74 9.75
N ARG A 55 -3.91 6.84 10.40
CA ARG A 55 -4.81 5.91 9.70
C ARG A 55 -5.91 6.64 8.93
N LEU A 56 -6.22 6.14 7.75
CA LEU A 56 -7.13 6.76 6.78
C LEU A 56 -8.38 5.94 6.48
N LEU A 57 -8.27 4.60 6.52
CA LEU A 57 -9.33 3.70 6.03
C LEU A 57 -10.56 3.62 6.93
N GLY A 58 -10.54 4.23 8.10
CA GLY A 58 -11.68 4.30 9.01
C GLY A 58 -12.79 5.25 8.56
N GLY A 59 -12.52 6.16 7.64
CA GLY A 59 -13.46 7.16 7.16
C GLY A 59 -13.27 7.47 5.67
N GLU A 60 -13.95 8.51 5.21
CA GLU A 60 -13.77 9.04 3.86
C GLU A 60 -12.41 9.73 3.75
N ILE A 61 -11.72 9.50 2.63
CA ILE A 61 -10.44 10.13 2.31
C ILE A 61 -10.71 11.28 1.33
N ALA A 62 -10.39 12.50 1.74
CA ALA A 62 -10.70 13.74 1.01
C ALA A 62 -9.76 13.97 -0.19
N ILE A 63 -9.71 13.00 -1.11
CA ILE A 63 -9.03 13.07 -2.39
C ILE A 63 -10.11 13.11 -3.48
N ASP A 64 -10.14 14.17 -4.27
CA ASP A 64 -11.16 14.42 -5.30
C ASP A 64 -10.63 14.26 -6.72
N CYS A 65 -9.31 14.25 -6.90
CA CYS A 65 -8.69 14.08 -8.21
C CYS A 65 -8.81 12.63 -8.71
N PRO A 66 -8.66 12.40 -10.04
CA PRO A 66 -8.63 11.06 -10.60
C PRO A 66 -7.54 10.18 -9.97
N VAL A 67 -7.87 8.92 -9.64
CA VAL A 67 -6.95 7.95 -8.99
C VAL A 67 -6.91 6.65 -9.78
N ARG A 68 -5.70 6.12 -9.95
CA ARG A 68 -5.44 4.80 -10.54
C ARG A 68 -4.63 3.98 -9.56
N LEU A 69 -5.14 2.80 -9.21
CA LEU A 69 -4.49 1.88 -8.27
C LEU A 69 -4.09 0.61 -9.02
N LEU A 70 -2.81 0.26 -9.00
CA LEU A 70 -2.29 -0.97 -9.58
C LEU A 70 -1.86 -1.92 -8.44
N GLN A 71 -2.34 -3.16 -8.49
CA GLN A 71 -2.08 -4.14 -7.43
C GLN A 71 -1.90 -5.54 -7.99
N GLY A 72 -0.81 -6.19 -7.60
CA GLY A 72 -0.61 -7.63 -7.85
C GLY A 72 -1.42 -8.48 -6.88
N GLN A 73 -2.05 -9.55 -7.39
CA GLN A 73 -2.79 -10.48 -6.53
C GLN A 73 -1.89 -11.54 -5.88
N GLU A 74 -0.65 -11.70 -6.35
CA GLU A 74 0.41 -12.52 -5.75
C GLU A 74 1.37 -11.70 -4.87
N ASP A 75 1.00 -10.47 -4.54
CA ASP A 75 1.73 -9.61 -3.62
C ASP A 75 1.71 -10.22 -2.21
N ARG A 76 2.90 -10.51 -1.66
CA ARG A 76 3.07 -11.12 -0.33
C ARG A 76 3.22 -10.07 0.78
N ASP A 77 3.46 -8.82 0.42
CA ASP A 77 3.66 -7.74 1.38
C ASP A 77 2.38 -6.95 1.63
N VAL A 78 1.62 -6.66 0.56
CA VAL A 78 0.35 -5.92 0.64
C VAL A 78 -0.80 -6.77 0.10
N PRO A 79 -1.75 -7.18 0.94
CA PRO A 79 -2.94 -7.90 0.49
C PRO A 79 -3.72 -7.08 -0.54
N TRP A 80 -4.01 -7.66 -1.69
CA TRP A 80 -4.65 -6.95 -2.81
C TRP A 80 -6.02 -6.36 -2.46
N GLN A 81 -6.70 -6.92 -1.47
CA GLN A 81 -7.99 -6.40 -0.97
C GLN A 81 -7.86 -4.98 -0.40
N ARG A 82 -6.63 -4.56 -0.01
CA ARG A 82 -6.37 -3.21 0.49
C ARG A 82 -6.58 -2.15 -0.60
N ALA A 83 -6.26 -2.48 -1.85
CA ALA A 83 -6.53 -1.59 -2.99
C ALA A 83 -8.04 -1.34 -3.16
N LEU A 84 -8.85 -2.37 -3.03
CA LEU A 84 -10.31 -2.24 -3.09
C LEU A 84 -10.86 -1.41 -1.92
N ARG A 85 -10.34 -1.65 -0.71
CA ARG A 85 -10.74 -0.88 0.47
C ARG A 85 -10.37 0.59 0.34
N LEU A 86 -9.17 0.87 -0.19
CA LEU A 86 -8.73 2.24 -0.46
C LEU A 86 -9.67 2.91 -1.47
N ALA A 87 -9.96 2.25 -2.60
CA ALA A 87 -10.86 2.76 -3.61
C ALA A 87 -12.24 3.12 -3.05
N GLN A 88 -12.78 2.30 -2.14
CA GLN A 88 -14.08 2.56 -1.49
C GLN A 88 -14.07 3.78 -0.56
N ARG A 89 -12.89 4.15 -0.02
CA ARG A 89 -12.77 5.26 0.93
C ARG A 89 -12.41 6.59 0.28
N LEU A 90 -11.91 6.57 -0.95
CA LEU A 90 -11.62 7.78 -1.70
C LEU A 90 -12.92 8.51 -2.03
N ARG A 91 -12.94 9.83 -1.80
CA ARG A 91 -14.10 10.68 -2.15
C ARG A 91 -14.25 10.89 -3.64
N SER A 92 -13.16 10.78 -4.41
CA SER A 92 -13.17 10.86 -5.86
C SER A 92 -14.12 9.83 -6.48
N TYR A 93 -14.87 10.22 -7.50
CA TYR A 93 -15.68 9.32 -8.33
C TYR A 93 -14.88 8.69 -9.48
N ASP A 94 -13.76 9.30 -9.88
CA ASP A 94 -12.88 8.77 -10.92
C ASP A 94 -11.75 7.94 -10.31
N VAL A 95 -12.11 6.75 -9.86
CA VAL A 95 -11.17 5.78 -9.26
C VAL A 95 -11.22 4.48 -10.07
N GLN A 96 -10.05 4.04 -10.53
CA GLN A 96 -9.90 2.73 -11.19
C GLN A 96 -8.87 1.90 -10.45
N THR A 97 -9.19 0.62 -10.26
CA THR A 97 -8.29 -0.36 -9.65
C THR A 97 -7.98 -1.46 -10.67
N LEU A 98 -6.71 -1.64 -10.98
CA LEU A 98 -6.21 -2.66 -11.89
C LEU A 98 -5.55 -3.76 -11.08
N LEU A 99 -6.13 -4.96 -11.13
CA LEU A 99 -5.58 -6.14 -10.46
C LEU A 99 -4.83 -6.99 -11.48
N VAL A 100 -3.55 -7.25 -11.22
CA VAL A 100 -2.71 -8.13 -12.03
C VAL A 100 -2.69 -9.49 -11.35
N LYS A 101 -3.34 -10.50 -11.94
CA LYS A 101 -3.60 -11.81 -11.32
C LYS A 101 -2.33 -12.49 -10.81
N ASP A 102 -1.29 -12.52 -11.61
CA ASP A 102 0.01 -13.12 -11.32
C ASP A 102 1.08 -12.09 -10.94
N GLY A 103 0.67 -10.87 -10.62
CA GLY A 103 1.55 -9.77 -10.26
C GLY A 103 2.07 -9.87 -8.83
N ASP A 104 3.36 -9.61 -8.64
CA ASP A 104 4.00 -9.51 -7.32
C ASP A 104 3.89 -8.10 -6.72
N HIS A 105 4.58 -7.88 -5.61
CA HIS A 105 4.62 -6.59 -4.92
C HIS A 105 5.21 -5.46 -5.78
N ARG A 106 6.20 -5.75 -6.63
CA ARG A 106 6.94 -4.74 -7.39
C ARG A 106 6.30 -4.36 -8.71
N LEU A 107 5.51 -5.27 -9.32
CA LEU A 107 4.96 -5.09 -10.66
C LEU A 107 6.02 -4.56 -11.64
N SER A 108 7.17 -5.25 -11.70
CA SER A 108 8.36 -4.79 -12.41
C SER A 108 8.69 -5.57 -13.68
N ARG A 109 7.84 -6.52 -14.09
CA ARG A 109 7.98 -7.20 -15.39
C ARG A 109 7.68 -6.22 -16.54
N ASP A 110 8.19 -6.48 -17.73
CA ASP A 110 7.97 -5.61 -18.90
C ASP A 110 6.49 -5.29 -19.14
N GLY A 111 5.61 -6.30 -19.00
CA GLY A 111 4.17 -6.13 -19.13
C GLY A 111 3.56 -5.26 -18.03
N ASP A 112 4.05 -5.38 -16.80
CA ASP A 112 3.60 -4.56 -15.66
C ASP A 112 4.01 -3.10 -15.84
N ILE A 113 5.23 -2.87 -16.31
CA ILE A 113 5.75 -1.52 -16.61
C ILE A 113 4.96 -0.90 -17.76
N ALA A 114 4.67 -1.65 -18.82
CA ALA A 114 3.85 -1.18 -19.94
C ALA A 114 2.44 -0.81 -19.48
N LEU A 115 1.83 -1.60 -18.57
CA LEU A 115 0.54 -1.30 -17.95
C LEU A 115 0.60 0.02 -17.16
N LEU A 116 1.64 0.21 -16.35
CA LEU A 116 1.84 1.43 -15.58
C LEU A 116 1.96 2.66 -16.50
N ILE A 117 2.80 2.58 -17.52
CA ILE A 117 3.03 3.68 -18.48
C ILE A 117 1.73 4.01 -19.22
N GLY A 118 1.00 3.00 -19.70
CA GLY A 118 -0.30 3.18 -20.36
C GLY A 118 -1.34 3.80 -19.43
N THR A 119 -1.40 3.38 -18.18
CA THR A 119 -2.29 3.92 -17.16
C THR A 119 -1.97 5.39 -16.86
N LEU A 120 -0.70 5.71 -16.72
CA LEU A 120 -0.25 7.09 -16.49
C LEU A 120 -0.57 7.99 -17.71
N GLY A 121 -0.28 7.52 -18.93
CA GLY A 121 -0.62 8.25 -20.15
C GLY A 121 -2.11 8.54 -20.25
N SER A 122 -2.94 7.53 -20.05
CA SER A 122 -4.41 7.66 -20.03
C SER A 122 -4.92 8.65 -18.98
N LEU A 123 -4.28 8.66 -17.79
CA LEU A 123 -4.61 9.62 -16.74
C LEU A 123 -4.24 11.05 -17.12
N LEU A 124 -3.07 11.24 -17.74
CA LEU A 124 -2.62 12.57 -18.22
C LEU A 124 -3.55 13.15 -19.28
N ASP A 125 -4.10 12.31 -20.15
CA ASP A 125 -5.05 12.72 -21.18
C ASP A 125 -6.39 13.22 -20.59
N THR A 126 -6.69 12.93 -19.33
CA THR A 126 -7.90 13.42 -18.65
C THR A 126 -7.72 14.76 -17.94
N LEU A 127 -6.49 15.23 -17.84
CA LEU A 127 -6.16 16.50 -17.17
C LEU A 127 -6.16 17.66 -18.16
#